data_dca7f095b4720a9f45057edd60396ffb
#
_entry.id   dca7f095b4720a9f45057edd60396ffb
#
_cell.length_a   1.000
_cell.length_b   1.000
_cell.length_c   1.000
_cell.angle_alpha   90.00
_cell.angle_beta   90.00
_cell.angle_gamma   90.00
#
_symmetry.space_group_name_H-M   'P 1'
#
loop_
_entity.id
_entity.type
_entity.pdbx_description
1 polymer ?
#
loop_
_entity_poly.entity_id
_entity_poly.type
_entity_poly.pdbx_seq_one_letter_code
_entity_poly.pdbx_strand_id
1 'polypeptide(L)' 'MLWEYRIMSLPTQKEPNEAQEALNSLGDNGWELVSVYPNQDSVNYVFKKPMQR' A
#
# COMPACT_ATOMS: atom_id res chain seq x y z
N MET A 1 13.36 16.62 3.98
CA MET A 1 13.04 15.24 4.41
C MET A 1 12.99 14.33 3.19
N LEU A 2 13.53 13.14 3.35
CA LEU A 2 13.51 12.17 2.26
C LEU A 2 12.39 11.16 2.48
N TRP A 3 11.82 10.69 1.38
CA TRP A 3 10.72 9.74 1.42
C TRP A 3 11.10 8.48 0.67
N GLU A 4 10.62 7.37 1.17
CA GLU A 4 10.74 6.07 0.51
C GLU A 4 9.35 5.66 0.05
N TYR A 5 9.23 5.14 -1.17
CA TYR A 5 7.94 4.77 -1.75
C TYR A 5 7.87 3.29 -2.01
N ARG A 6 6.68 2.75 -1.87
CA ARG A 6 6.42 1.34 -2.14
C ARG A 6 5.07 1.21 -2.82
N ILE A 7 5.00 0.32 -3.80
CA ILE A 7 3.74 0.03 -4.48
C ILE A 7 3.39 -1.43 -4.22
N MET A 8 2.16 -1.67 -3.79
CA MET A 8 1.64 -3.02 -3.56
C MET A 8 0.44 -3.21 -4.47
N SER A 9 0.41 -4.33 -5.19
CA SER A 9 -0.70 -4.67 -6.07
C SER A 9 -1.47 -5.85 -5.48
N LEU A 10 -2.79 -5.73 -5.43
CA LEU A 10 -3.65 -6.82 -4.98
C LEU A 10 -4.68 -7.12 -6.07
N PRO A 11 -5.07 -8.39 -6.22
CA PRO A 11 -6.13 -8.72 -7.18
C PRO A 11 -7.42 -8.02 -6.81
N THR A 12 -8.20 -7.63 -7.83
CA THR A 12 -9.49 -7.00 -7.57
C THR A 12 -10.46 -7.94 -6.88
N GLN A 13 -10.23 -9.24 -6.99
CA GLN A 13 -11.10 -10.24 -6.38
C GLN A 13 -10.76 -10.51 -4.92
N LYS A 14 -9.77 -9.84 -4.39
CA LYS A 14 -9.36 -10.05 -3.01
C LYS A 14 -10.47 -9.63 -2.05
N GLU A 15 -10.69 -10.43 -1.02
CA GLU A 15 -11.68 -10.10 -0.02
C GLU A 15 -11.29 -8.81 0.70
N PRO A 16 -12.27 -7.96 1.04
CA PRO A 16 -11.93 -6.70 1.73
C PRO A 16 -11.16 -6.90 3.03
N ASN A 17 -11.47 -7.96 3.78
CA ASN A 17 -10.74 -8.22 5.02
C ASN A 17 -9.28 -8.51 4.76
N GLU A 18 -9.00 -9.27 3.71
CA GLU A 18 -7.62 -9.60 3.38
C GLU A 18 -6.85 -8.38 2.92
N ALA A 19 -7.52 -7.54 2.13
CA ALA A 19 -6.89 -6.30 1.69
C ALA A 19 -6.58 -5.40 2.88
N GLN A 20 -7.52 -5.31 3.81
CA GLN A 20 -7.34 -4.47 4.99
C GLN A 20 -6.16 -4.96 5.84
N GLU A 21 -6.02 -6.28 5.99
CA GLU A 21 -4.91 -6.83 6.74
C GLU A 21 -3.58 -6.51 6.08
N ALA A 22 -3.52 -6.58 4.76
CA ALA A 22 -2.30 -6.24 4.05
C ALA A 22 -1.95 -4.77 4.23
N LEU A 23 -2.95 -3.89 4.15
CA LEU A 23 -2.73 -2.47 4.35
C LEU A 23 -2.27 -2.17 5.77
N ASN A 24 -2.90 -2.81 6.75
CA ASN A 24 -2.55 -2.59 8.14
C ASN A 24 -1.14 -3.08 8.45
N SER A 25 -0.72 -4.15 7.81
CA SER A 25 0.62 -4.66 8.00
C SER A 25 1.66 -3.63 7.58
N LEU A 26 1.43 -2.97 6.45
CA LEU A 26 2.33 -1.91 6.01
C LEU A 26 2.26 -0.70 6.94
N GLY A 27 1.04 -0.34 7.36
CA GLY A 27 0.88 0.76 8.29
C GLY A 27 1.61 0.54 9.61
N ASP A 28 1.59 -0.71 10.09
CA ASP A 28 2.29 -1.05 11.33
C ASP A 28 3.80 -0.88 11.19
N ASN A 29 4.30 -0.91 9.97
CA ASN A 29 5.72 -0.73 9.70
C ASN A 29 6.05 0.70 9.30
N GLY A 30 5.13 1.63 9.51
CA GLY A 30 5.39 3.04 9.28
C GLY A 30 5.04 3.53 7.89
N TRP A 31 4.42 2.71 7.06
CA TRP A 31 4.04 3.10 5.72
C TRP A 31 2.70 3.84 5.73
N GLU A 32 2.63 4.92 4.98
CA GLU A 32 1.42 5.72 4.83
C GLU A 32 0.87 5.55 3.42
N LEU A 33 -0.41 5.22 3.31
CA LEU A 33 -1.07 5.10 2.00
C LEU A 33 -1.31 6.49 1.45
N VAL A 34 -0.82 6.76 0.25
CA VAL A 34 -0.95 8.07 -0.35
C VAL A 34 -1.79 8.06 -1.63
N SER A 35 -1.96 6.91 -2.27
CA SER A 35 -2.74 6.86 -3.50
C SER A 35 -3.18 5.44 -3.77
N VAL A 36 -4.31 5.31 -4.45
CA VAL A 36 -4.86 4.02 -4.88
C VAL A 36 -5.34 4.21 -6.30
N TYR A 37 -4.97 3.29 -7.18
CA TYR A 37 -5.51 3.34 -8.54
C TYR A 37 -5.73 1.92 -9.06
N PRO A 38 -6.82 1.73 -9.81
CA PRO A 38 -7.13 0.40 -10.36
C PRO A 38 -6.34 0.13 -11.63
N ASN A 39 -6.12 -1.14 -11.87
CA ASN A 39 -5.61 -1.64 -13.13
C ASN A 39 -6.63 -2.67 -13.64
N GLN A 40 -6.30 -3.43 -14.68
CA GLN A 40 -7.28 -4.34 -15.27
C GLN A 40 -7.74 -5.39 -14.27
N ASP A 41 -6.81 -6.08 -13.66
CA ASP A 41 -7.14 -7.19 -12.76
C ASP A 41 -6.64 -6.95 -11.35
N SER A 42 -6.21 -5.73 -11.05
CA SER A 42 -5.60 -5.46 -9.76
C SER A 42 -5.86 -4.04 -9.33
N VAL A 43 -5.62 -3.79 -8.06
CA VAL A 43 -5.65 -2.46 -7.48
C VAL A 43 -4.26 -2.19 -6.94
N ASN A 44 -3.72 -1.04 -7.28
CA ASN A 44 -2.37 -0.65 -6.85
C ASN A 44 -2.47 0.36 -5.73
N TYR A 45 -1.73 0.08 -4.67
CA TYR A 45 -1.69 0.94 -3.49
C TYR A 45 -0.29 1.51 -3.37
N VAL A 46 -0.20 2.82 -3.31
CA VAL A 46 1.08 3.53 -3.23
C VAL A 46 1.27 4.02 -1.81
N PHE A 47 2.41 3.67 -1.23
CA PHE A 47 2.74 4.03 0.15
C PHE A 47 4.03 4.84 0.17
N LYS A 48 4.19 5.60 1.25
CA LYS A 48 5.44 6.29 1.51
C LYS A 48 5.75 6.23 2.99
N LYS A 49 7.02 6.40 3.32
CA LYS A 49 7.40 6.61 4.70
C LYS A 49 8.69 7.43 4.72
N PRO A 50 8.92 8.15 5.82
CA PRO A 50 10.15 8.93 5.92
C PRO A 50 11.36 8.01 5.89
N MET A 51 12.38 8.43 5.14
CA MET A 51 13.63 7.69 5.08
C MET A 51 14.58 8.29 6.07
N GLN A 52 15.10 7.47 6.94
CA GLN A 52 16.06 7.92 7.94
C GLN A 52 17.47 7.66 7.46
N ARG A 53 18.36 8.52 7.93
CA ARG A 53 19.76 8.41 7.61
C ARG A 53 20.58 8.17 8.86
#